data_020b75838620462284f3a6d63d4c75b9
#
_entry.id   020b75838620462284f3a6d63d4c75b9
#
_cell.length_a   1.000
_cell.length_b   1.000
_cell.length_c   1.000
_cell.angle_alpha   90.00
_cell.angle_beta   90.00
_cell.angle_gamma   90.00
#
_symmetry.space_group_name_H-M   'P 1'
#
loop_
_entity.id
_entity.type
_entity.pdbx_description
1 polymer ?
#
loop_
_entity_poly.entity_id
_entity_poly.type
_entity_poly.pdbx_seq_one_letter_code
_entity_poly.pdbx_strand_id
1 'polypeptide(L)'
;MKLLVPLALFLALAAPGTARADKAATFHGPTNASENAFVSAIAADLTSRYPTAADAQKAGYFRYTTEDETGAISYANLQWQSADVRHPSQLWYDKNGQLLGADYSILVSRSPSRPQLWGVNPGRWVEFDGHMHWVTKDPATGALTYDQWAWDKAFVAAGGNPDHPSAATLVAMKKVDETGNVVTVFHFPAVLDLIVWVKANPNGAFADKNPLVQP
;
A
#
# COMPACT_ATOMS: atom_id res chain seq x y z
N MET A 1 -56.41 8.37 12.93
CA MET A 1 -55.24 9.05 12.35
C MET A 1 -53.99 8.42 12.92
N LYS A 2 -53.31 7.52 12.19
CA LYS A 2 -52.04 6.89 12.62
C LYS A 2 -50.92 7.61 11.89
N LEU A 3 -50.07 8.32 12.62
CA LEU A 3 -48.83 8.90 12.09
C LEU A 3 -47.85 7.79 11.78
N LEU A 4 -47.48 7.64 10.52
CA LEU A 4 -46.30 6.87 10.08
C LEU A 4 -45.07 7.78 10.19
N VAL A 5 -44.15 7.42 11.07
CA VAL A 5 -42.82 8.03 11.13
C VAL A 5 -41.92 7.29 10.15
N PRO A 6 -41.30 7.98 9.17
CA PRO A 6 -40.36 7.30 8.26
C PRO A 6 -39.07 7.01 9.01
N LEU A 7 -38.70 5.73 9.07
CA LEU A 7 -37.39 5.26 9.54
C LEU A 7 -36.35 5.61 8.47
N ALA A 8 -35.60 6.67 8.70
CA ALA A 8 -34.47 7.03 7.85
C ALA A 8 -33.33 6.02 8.10
N LEU A 9 -33.12 5.13 7.13
CA LEU A 9 -31.99 4.20 7.10
C LEU A 9 -30.73 5.00 6.72
N PHE A 10 -29.93 5.38 7.73
CA PHE A 10 -28.57 5.90 7.50
C PHE A 10 -27.68 4.74 7.05
N LEU A 11 -27.50 4.61 5.74
CA LEU A 11 -26.38 3.86 5.19
C LEU A 11 -25.12 4.66 5.52
N ALA A 12 -24.39 4.26 6.56
CA ALA A 12 -23.02 4.70 6.77
C ALA A 12 -22.17 4.04 5.65
N LEU A 13 -21.91 4.79 4.57
CA LEU A 13 -20.82 4.44 3.67
C LEU A 13 -19.53 4.53 4.49
N ALA A 14 -19.00 3.37 4.91
CA ALA A 14 -17.63 3.29 5.37
C ALA A 14 -16.74 3.64 4.17
N ALA A 15 -16.12 4.81 4.21
CA ALA A 15 -15.06 5.14 3.27
C ALA A 15 -13.98 4.04 3.33
N PRO A 16 -13.44 3.56 2.21
CA PRO A 16 -12.32 2.64 2.20
C PRO A 16 -11.17 3.32 2.94
N GLY A 17 -10.86 2.81 4.14
CA GLY A 17 -9.78 3.35 4.95
C GLY A 17 -8.46 2.86 4.41
N THR A 18 -7.62 3.75 3.90
CA THR A 18 -6.21 3.45 3.64
C THR A 18 -5.53 2.99 4.93
N ALA A 19 -4.66 1.98 4.85
CA ALA A 19 -3.85 1.57 5.98
C ALA A 19 -3.04 2.79 6.46
N ARG A 20 -3.25 3.21 7.71
CA ARG A 20 -2.63 4.42 8.26
C ARG A 20 -1.28 4.05 8.88
N ALA A 21 -0.26 4.88 8.62
CA ALA A 21 1.02 4.76 9.31
C ALA A 21 0.83 4.96 10.82
N ASP A 22 1.34 4.04 11.63
CA ASP A 22 1.25 4.14 13.09
C ASP A 22 2.22 5.20 13.64
N LYS A 23 3.35 5.34 12.98
CA LYS A 23 4.33 6.38 13.27
C LYS A 23 4.72 7.10 11.98
N ALA A 24 4.18 8.27 11.78
CA ALA A 24 4.48 9.14 10.65
C ALA A 24 5.99 9.46 10.55
N ALA A 25 6.42 9.91 9.36
CA ALA A 25 7.73 10.51 9.18
C ALA A 25 7.94 11.67 10.18
N THR A 26 9.16 11.79 10.69
CA THR A 26 9.52 12.85 11.67
C THR A 26 10.36 13.95 11.04
N PHE A 27 10.73 13.81 9.77
CA PHE A 27 11.49 14.80 9.02
C PHE A 27 10.82 15.09 7.67
N HIS A 28 10.33 16.32 7.50
CA HIS A 28 9.66 16.81 6.30
C HIS A 28 10.42 17.98 5.64
N GLY A 29 11.66 18.22 6.07
CA GLY A 29 12.51 19.29 5.52
C GLY A 29 12.95 19.02 4.08
N PRO A 30 13.63 19.98 3.43
CA PRO A 30 14.16 19.81 2.09
C PRO A 30 15.16 18.66 2.02
N THR A 31 15.32 18.08 0.83
CA THR A 31 16.31 17.03 0.58
C THR A 31 17.73 17.59 0.62
N ASN A 32 18.65 16.83 1.17
CA ASN A 32 20.09 17.11 1.12
C ASN A 32 20.72 16.52 -0.16
N ALA A 33 22.02 16.77 -0.37
CA ALA A 33 22.73 16.31 -1.56
C ALA A 33 22.72 14.77 -1.72
N SER A 34 22.86 14.01 -0.62
CA SER A 34 22.83 12.55 -0.66
C SER A 34 21.44 12.02 -0.99
N GLU A 35 20.39 12.61 -0.42
CA GLU A 35 19.00 12.27 -0.72
C GLU A 35 18.66 12.58 -2.19
N ASN A 36 19.12 13.72 -2.72
CA ASN A 36 18.93 14.07 -4.13
C ASN A 36 19.63 13.07 -5.06
N ALA A 37 20.85 12.65 -4.74
CA ALA A 37 21.57 11.64 -5.51
C ALA A 37 20.85 10.29 -5.46
N PHE A 38 20.35 9.86 -4.28
CA PHE A 38 19.55 8.66 -4.12
C PHE A 38 18.28 8.71 -4.97
N VAL A 39 17.47 9.76 -4.84
CA VAL A 39 16.21 9.93 -5.62
C VAL A 39 16.48 9.90 -7.12
N SER A 40 17.52 10.58 -7.59
CA SER A 40 17.89 10.59 -9.00
C SER A 40 18.29 9.20 -9.51
N ALA A 41 19.06 8.45 -8.72
CA ALA A 41 19.45 7.09 -9.07
C ALA A 41 18.25 6.13 -9.12
N ILE A 42 17.35 6.21 -8.13
CA ILE A 42 16.12 5.44 -8.08
C ILE A 42 15.20 5.78 -9.26
N ALA A 43 15.00 7.06 -9.56
CA ALA A 43 14.17 7.48 -10.68
C ALA A 43 14.68 6.91 -12.01
N ALA A 44 16.00 6.98 -12.26
CA ALA A 44 16.62 6.42 -13.45
C ALA A 44 16.46 4.88 -13.54
N ASP A 45 16.75 4.17 -12.44
CA ASP A 45 16.66 2.70 -12.38
C ASP A 45 15.22 2.20 -12.56
N LEU A 46 14.26 2.75 -11.82
CA LEU A 46 12.86 2.30 -11.87
C LEU A 46 12.20 2.66 -13.20
N THR A 47 12.47 3.86 -13.75
CA THR A 47 11.96 4.24 -15.07
C THR A 47 12.52 3.34 -16.17
N SER A 48 13.75 2.85 -16.03
CA SER A 48 14.33 1.89 -16.98
C SER A 48 13.71 0.50 -16.89
N ARG A 49 13.45 0.00 -15.67
CA ARG A 49 13.00 -1.39 -15.44
C ARG A 49 11.49 -1.56 -15.39
N TYR A 50 10.78 -0.57 -14.86
CA TYR A 50 9.37 -0.64 -14.56
C TYR A 50 8.61 0.61 -15.04
N PRO A 51 8.82 1.07 -16.30
CA PRO A 51 8.19 2.30 -16.77
C PRO A 51 6.66 2.22 -16.77
N THR A 52 6.11 1.02 -16.89
CA THR A 52 4.67 0.79 -16.89
C THR A 52 4.23 -0.29 -15.87
N ALA A 53 2.97 -0.22 -15.46
CA ALA A 53 2.35 -1.24 -14.60
C ALA A 53 2.48 -2.66 -15.20
N ALA A 54 2.41 -2.79 -16.53
CA ALA A 54 2.59 -4.07 -17.21
C ALA A 54 4.01 -4.62 -17.04
N ASP A 55 5.04 -3.76 -17.00
CA ASP A 55 6.42 -4.20 -16.79
C ASP A 55 6.64 -4.64 -15.34
N ALA A 56 6.04 -3.94 -14.37
CA ALA A 56 6.02 -4.38 -12.98
C ALA A 56 5.35 -5.76 -12.82
N GLN A 57 4.20 -5.98 -13.47
CA GLN A 57 3.52 -7.27 -13.43
C GLN A 57 4.36 -8.41 -14.00
N LYS A 58 5.08 -8.20 -15.11
CA LYS A 58 6.04 -9.18 -15.67
C LYS A 58 7.16 -9.50 -14.69
N ALA A 59 7.54 -8.54 -13.82
CA ALA A 59 8.55 -8.71 -12.78
C ALA A 59 8.00 -9.31 -11.47
N GLY A 60 6.72 -9.73 -11.43
CA GLY A 60 6.11 -10.40 -10.29
C GLY A 60 5.43 -9.47 -9.29
N TYR A 61 5.28 -8.19 -9.61
CA TYR A 61 4.42 -7.30 -8.84
C TYR A 61 2.96 -7.55 -9.19
N PHE A 62 2.08 -7.48 -8.21
CA PHE A 62 0.64 -7.64 -8.42
C PHE A 62 -0.13 -6.44 -7.86
N ARG A 63 -1.15 -6.02 -8.62
CA ARG A 63 -2.05 -4.95 -8.19
C ARG A 63 -2.87 -5.41 -6.99
N TYR A 64 -3.02 -4.54 -5.98
CA TYR A 64 -3.86 -4.82 -4.81
C TYR A 64 -4.73 -3.64 -4.35
N THR A 65 -4.52 -2.41 -4.88
CA THR A 65 -5.37 -1.25 -4.59
C THR A 65 -6.15 -0.77 -5.80
N THR A 66 -7.20 0.01 -5.54
CA THR A 66 -7.79 0.94 -6.50
C THR A 66 -6.91 2.19 -6.60
N GLU A 67 -7.31 3.17 -7.41
CA GLU A 67 -6.73 4.51 -7.38
C GLU A 67 -7.14 5.18 -6.06
N ASP A 68 -6.17 5.64 -5.30
CA ASP A 68 -6.38 6.31 -4.01
C ASP A 68 -6.54 7.83 -4.17
N GLU A 69 -6.69 8.55 -3.04
CA GLU A 69 -6.83 10.00 -3.05
C GLU A 69 -5.58 10.75 -3.54
N THR A 70 -4.45 10.07 -3.72
CA THR A 70 -3.22 10.63 -4.30
C THR A 70 -3.10 10.34 -5.79
N GLY A 71 -4.07 9.65 -6.41
CA GLY A 71 -4.03 9.22 -7.80
C GLY A 71 -3.10 8.04 -8.06
N ALA A 72 -2.70 7.31 -7.02
CA ALA A 72 -1.82 6.17 -7.11
C ALA A 72 -2.57 4.84 -7.04
N ILE A 73 -2.13 3.89 -7.86
CA ILE A 73 -2.53 2.49 -7.82
C ILE A 73 -1.30 1.68 -7.41
N SER A 74 -1.40 0.93 -6.32
CA SER A 74 -0.27 0.20 -5.75
C SER A 74 -0.16 -1.24 -6.27
N TYR A 75 1.08 -1.61 -6.57
CA TYR A 75 1.49 -2.95 -6.96
C TYR A 75 2.56 -3.44 -5.98
N ALA A 76 2.35 -4.59 -5.35
CA ALA A 76 3.25 -5.14 -4.33
C ALA A 76 4.04 -6.34 -4.86
N ASN A 77 5.25 -6.50 -4.31
CA ASN A 77 6.00 -7.75 -4.38
C ASN A 77 6.54 -8.09 -2.99
N LEU A 78 5.91 -9.05 -2.33
CA LEU A 78 6.19 -9.40 -0.94
C LEU A 78 7.57 -10.03 -0.70
N GLN A 79 8.28 -10.42 -1.76
CA GLN A 79 9.65 -10.94 -1.65
C GLN A 79 10.66 -9.82 -1.34
N TRP A 80 10.31 -8.57 -1.61
CA TRP A 80 11.23 -7.43 -1.58
C TRP A 80 11.10 -6.54 -0.32
N GLN A 81 10.68 -7.10 0.81
CA GLN A 81 10.65 -6.41 2.11
C GLN A 81 12.00 -6.52 2.86
N SER A 82 13.09 -6.18 2.21
CA SER A 82 14.44 -6.49 2.67
C SER A 82 15.46 -5.35 2.57
N ALA A 83 15.06 -4.11 2.36
CA ALA A 83 15.96 -2.97 2.16
C ALA A 83 16.90 -3.12 0.95
N ASP A 84 16.48 -3.80 -0.08
CA ASP A 84 17.22 -3.85 -1.33
C ASP A 84 16.86 -2.65 -2.19
N VAL A 85 17.81 -1.75 -2.41
CA VAL A 85 17.63 -0.52 -3.20
C VAL A 85 17.18 -0.80 -4.65
N ARG A 86 17.48 -1.97 -5.18
CA ARG A 86 17.10 -2.37 -6.53
C ARG A 86 15.69 -2.95 -6.61
N HIS A 87 15.12 -3.37 -5.50
CA HIS A 87 13.84 -4.07 -5.44
C HIS A 87 12.92 -3.41 -4.43
N PRO A 88 12.18 -2.36 -4.82
CA PRO A 88 11.14 -1.79 -3.96
C PRO A 88 10.08 -2.84 -3.63
N SER A 89 9.51 -2.78 -2.44
CA SER A 89 8.42 -3.66 -2.01
C SER A 89 7.11 -3.32 -2.71
N GLN A 90 6.96 -2.07 -3.13
CA GLN A 90 5.80 -1.57 -3.86
C GLN A 90 6.22 -0.60 -4.95
N LEU A 91 5.43 -0.58 -6.02
CA LEU A 91 5.52 0.37 -7.14
C LEU A 91 4.15 1.04 -7.30
N TRP A 92 4.14 2.34 -7.59
CA TRP A 92 2.92 3.11 -7.79
C TRP A 92 2.78 3.56 -9.22
N TYR A 93 1.57 3.45 -9.73
CA TYR A 93 1.22 3.85 -11.09
C TYR A 93 -0.03 4.71 -11.10
N ASP A 94 -0.13 5.62 -12.05
CA ASP A 94 -1.37 6.33 -12.32
C ASP A 94 -2.39 5.41 -13.06
N LYS A 95 -3.59 5.92 -13.31
CA LYS A 95 -4.63 5.22 -14.05
C LYS A 95 -4.26 4.85 -15.50
N ASN A 96 -3.25 5.50 -16.07
CA ASN A 96 -2.71 5.20 -17.39
C ASN A 96 -1.57 4.16 -17.32
N GLY A 97 -1.23 3.68 -16.14
CA GLY A 97 -0.15 2.72 -15.90
C GLY A 97 1.24 3.32 -15.99
N GLN A 98 1.40 4.64 -15.81
CA GLN A 98 2.69 5.32 -15.80
C GLN A 98 3.26 5.36 -14.38
N LEU A 99 4.57 5.08 -14.24
CA LEU A 99 5.24 5.04 -12.95
C LEU A 99 5.18 6.41 -12.23
N LEU A 100 4.72 6.39 -10.98
CA LEU A 100 4.66 7.55 -10.09
C LEU A 100 5.77 7.52 -9.04
N GLY A 101 6.03 6.37 -8.44
CA GLY A 101 6.94 6.22 -7.33
C GLY A 101 7.03 4.78 -6.82
N ALA A 102 7.64 4.64 -5.65
CA ALA A 102 7.87 3.35 -5.01
C ALA A 102 7.93 3.46 -3.48
N ASP A 103 7.69 2.32 -2.80
CA ASP A 103 8.01 2.10 -1.40
C ASP A 103 9.14 1.08 -1.25
N TYR A 104 10.03 1.38 -0.30
CA TYR A 104 11.08 0.47 0.16
C TYR A 104 10.78 0.07 1.59
N SER A 105 10.35 -1.18 1.79
CA SER A 105 9.99 -1.68 3.12
C SER A 105 11.14 -2.42 3.80
N ILE A 106 11.22 -2.27 5.13
CA ILE A 106 12.05 -3.10 6.00
C ILE A 106 11.18 -3.62 7.12
N LEU A 107 11.24 -4.92 7.40
CA LEU A 107 10.51 -5.51 8.51
C LEU A 107 10.93 -4.85 9.84
N VAL A 108 9.97 -4.39 10.64
CA VAL A 108 10.22 -3.84 11.99
C VAL A 108 10.98 -4.85 12.86
N SER A 109 10.69 -6.15 12.71
CA SER A 109 11.41 -7.22 13.40
C SER A 109 12.91 -7.30 13.07
N ARG A 110 13.34 -6.74 11.93
CA ARG A 110 14.74 -6.70 11.49
C ARG A 110 15.41 -5.35 11.75
N SER A 111 14.64 -4.31 12.01
CA SER A 111 15.14 -2.96 12.25
C SER A 111 14.33 -2.31 13.39
N PRO A 112 14.78 -2.42 14.64
CA PRO A 112 14.07 -1.87 15.80
C PRO A 112 14.06 -0.32 15.83
N SER A 113 14.80 0.31 14.94
CA SER A 113 14.84 1.77 14.76
C SER A 113 14.86 2.12 13.28
N ARG A 114 14.48 3.36 12.96
CA ARG A 114 14.54 3.89 11.61
C ARG A 114 15.96 3.79 11.06
N PRO A 115 16.16 3.14 9.90
CA PRO A 115 17.50 2.83 9.39
C PRO A 115 18.20 4.05 8.80
N GLN A 116 19.51 4.05 8.89
CA GLN A 116 20.39 5.01 8.18
C GLN A 116 20.91 4.35 6.90
N LEU A 117 20.11 4.32 5.86
CA LEU A 117 20.44 3.68 4.60
C LEU A 117 20.50 4.71 3.48
N TRP A 118 21.32 4.45 2.47
CA TRP A 118 21.38 5.16 1.19
C TRP A 118 21.58 6.68 1.28
N GLY A 119 22.09 7.17 2.42
CA GLY A 119 22.27 8.60 2.68
C GLY A 119 20.95 9.35 2.94
N VAL A 120 19.86 8.61 3.15
CA VAL A 120 18.53 9.16 3.46
C VAL A 120 18.41 9.43 4.97
N ASN A 121 17.80 10.57 5.32
CA ASN A 121 17.52 10.91 6.72
C ASN A 121 16.56 9.87 7.33
N PRO A 122 16.91 9.25 8.47
CA PRO A 122 16.06 8.26 9.13
C PRO A 122 14.64 8.75 9.42
N GLY A 123 14.47 10.04 9.64
CA GLY A 123 13.16 10.65 9.88
C GLY A 123 12.20 10.61 8.68
N ARG A 124 12.66 10.22 7.47
CA ARG A 124 11.81 10.02 6.28
C ARG A 124 11.01 8.72 6.34
N TRP A 125 11.50 7.74 7.09
CA TRP A 125 10.82 6.45 7.20
C TRP A 125 9.53 6.58 8.01
N VAL A 126 8.48 5.95 7.53
CA VAL A 126 7.18 5.79 8.22
C VAL A 126 7.05 4.36 8.75
N GLU A 127 6.32 4.16 9.81
CA GLU A 127 6.07 2.84 10.37
C GLU A 127 4.60 2.47 10.18
N PHE A 128 4.36 1.28 9.65
CA PHE A 128 3.04 0.70 9.50
C PHE A 128 2.91 -0.56 10.34
N ASP A 129 1.80 -0.71 11.07
CA ASP A 129 1.44 -1.97 11.72
C ASP A 129 1.12 -3.06 10.70
N GLY A 130 1.27 -4.30 11.13
CA GLY A 130 0.89 -5.46 10.33
C GLY A 130 -0.59 -5.46 9.97
N HIS A 131 -0.89 -5.77 8.71
CA HIS A 131 -2.25 -5.79 8.19
C HIS A 131 -2.41 -6.78 7.03
N MET A 132 -3.64 -7.25 6.87
CA MET A 132 -4.04 -8.14 5.79
C MET A 132 -4.62 -7.36 4.63
N HIS A 133 -4.30 -7.78 3.42
CA HIS A 133 -5.00 -7.37 2.20
C HIS A 133 -5.65 -8.56 1.50
N TRP A 134 -6.72 -8.31 0.76
CA TRP A 134 -7.31 -9.30 -0.13
C TRP A 134 -7.94 -8.66 -1.36
N VAL A 135 -8.09 -9.45 -2.40
CA VAL A 135 -8.79 -9.11 -3.63
C VAL A 135 -9.91 -10.12 -3.83
N THR A 136 -11.10 -9.63 -4.09
CA THR A 136 -12.25 -10.47 -4.42
C THR A 136 -12.65 -10.35 -5.87
N LYS A 137 -13.39 -11.35 -6.36
CA LYS A 137 -13.98 -11.38 -7.68
C LYS A 137 -15.48 -11.54 -7.57
N ASP A 138 -16.21 -10.65 -8.20
CA ASP A 138 -17.68 -10.79 -8.33
C ASP A 138 -18.00 -12.05 -9.14
N PRO A 139 -18.76 -13.00 -8.62
CA PRO A 139 -19.04 -14.26 -9.30
C PRO A 139 -19.92 -14.10 -10.55
N ALA A 140 -20.76 -13.06 -10.63
CA ALA A 140 -21.66 -12.84 -11.73
C ALA A 140 -20.99 -12.08 -12.90
N THR A 141 -20.17 -11.09 -12.60
CA THR A 141 -19.57 -10.20 -13.60
C THR A 141 -18.09 -10.50 -13.86
N GLY A 142 -17.42 -11.18 -12.95
CA GLY A 142 -15.98 -11.39 -12.97
C GLY A 142 -15.16 -10.16 -12.56
N ALA A 143 -15.80 -9.06 -12.17
CA ALA A 143 -15.13 -7.83 -11.77
C ALA A 143 -14.31 -8.04 -10.49
N LEU A 144 -13.11 -7.45 -10.45
CA LEU A 144 -12.23 -7.51 -9.28
C LEU A 144 -12.48 -6.32 -8.37
N THR A 145 -12.55 -6.58 -7.06
CA THR A 145 -12.59 -5.56 -6.02
C THR A 145 -11.26 -5.57 -5.28
N TYR A 146 -10.60 -4.42 -5.33
CA TYR A 146 -9.32 -4.16 -4.69
C TYR A 146 -9.51 -3.33 -3.42
N ASP A 147 -8.40 -2.94 -2.77
CA ASP A 147 -8.34 -2.02 -1.64
C ASP A 147 -9.09 -2.51 -0.40
N GLN A 148 -9.10 -3.82 -0.21
CA GLN A 148 -9.70 -4.47 0.94
C GLN A 148 -8.61 -4.83 1.93
N TRP A 149 -8.77 -4.43 3.20
CA TRP A 149 -7.77 -4.67 4.22
C TRP A 149 -8.35 -4.77 5.64
N ALA A 150 -7.55 -5.32 6.56
CA ALA A 150 -7.84 -5.36 7.99
C ALA A 150 -6.54 -5.46 8.79
N TRP A 151 -6.54 -4.90 9.99
CA TRP A 151 -5.41 -5.04 10.91
C TRP A 151 -5.19 -6.49 11.34
N ASP A 152 -3.92 -6.90 11.53
CA ASP A 152 -3.56 -8.22 12.04
C ASP A 152 -4.29 -8.60 13.31
N LYS A 153 -4.41 -7.67 14.25
CA LYS A 153 -5.14 -7.90 15.51
C LYS A 153 -6.59 -8.32 15.29
N ALA A 154 -7.27 -7.79 14.30
CA ALA A 154 -8.64 -8.17 13.97
C ALA A 154 -8.69 -9.54 13.29
N PHE A 155 -7.70 -9.83 12.43
CA PHE A 155 -7.57 -11.12 11.76
C PHE A 155 -7.28 -12.24 12.75
N VAL A 156 -6.34 -12.02 13.69
CA VAL A 156 -6.00 -12.96 14.76
C VAL A 156 -7.18 -13.17 15.72
N ALA A 157 -7.91 -12.10 16.07
CA ALA A 157 -9.09 -12.20 16.91
C ALA A 157 -10.21 -13.06 16.29
N ALA A 158 -10.24 -13.17 14.97
CA ALA A 158 -11.15 -14.06 14.22
C ALA A 158 -10.59 -15.49 14.04
N GLY A 159 -9.48 -15.84 14.68
CA GLY A 159 -8.83 -17.16 14.61
C GLY A 159 -7.89 -17.31 13.43
N GLY A 160 -7.53 -16.22 12.73
CA GLY A 160 -6.58 -16.25 11.63
C GLY A 160 -5.12 -16.27 12.08
N ASN A 161 -4.27 -16.75 11.17
CA ASN A 161 -2.82 -16.69 11.30
C ASN A 161 -2.26 -15.80 10.19
N PRO A 162 -1.67 -14.63 10.49
CA PRO A 162 -1.08 -13.74 9.49
C PRO A 162 0.03 -14.38 8.64
N ASP A 163 0.82 -15.31 9.20
CA ASP A 163 1.87 -16.03 8.46
C ASP A 163 1.30 -17.02 7.44
N HIS A 164 0.03 -17.45 7.64
CA HIS A 164 -0.68 -18.36 6.76
C HIS A 164 -2.12 -17.87 6.55
N PRO A 165 -2.29 -16.72 5.88
CA PRO A 165 -3.60 -16.10 5.74
C PRO A 165 -4.56 -16.96 4.91
N SER A 166 -5.82 -16.97 5.31
CA SER A 166 -6.84 -17.76 4.64
C SER A 166 -8.13 -16.98 4.37
N ALA A 167 -8.78 -17.31 3.26
CA ALA A 167 -10.10 -16.77 2.94
C ALA A 167 -11.17 -17.16 3.97
N ALA A 168 -11.04 -18.33 4.62
CA ALA A 168 -11.96 -18.77 5.66
C ALA A 168 -11.99 -17.81 6.85
N THR A 169 -10.85 -17.22 7.22
CA THR A 169 -10.80 -16.20 8.28
C THR A 169 -11.53 -14.92 7.86
N LEU A 170 -11.44 -14.52 6.59
CA LEU A 170 -12.17 -13.35 6.08
C LEU A 170 -13.69 -13.56 6.12
N VAL A 171 -14.16 -14.79 5.88
CA VAL A 171 -15.58 -15.16 6.06
C VAL A 171 -15.97 -15.08 7.54
N ALA A 172 -15.16 -15.62 8.45
CA ALA A 172 -15.38 -15.50 9.89
C ALA A 172 -15.45 -14.04 10.37
N MET A 173 -14.64 -13.16 9.77
CA MET A 173 -14.65 -11.70 10.00
C MET A 173 -15.84 -10.99 9.34
N LYS A 174 -16.66 -11.68 8.55
CA LYS A 174 -17.74 -11.10 7.73
C LYS A 174 -17.21 -10.03 6.74
N LYS A 175 -16.01 -10.21 6.24
CA LYS A 175 -15.40 -9.34 5.23
C LYS A 175 -15.68 -9.79 3.80
N VAL A 176 -15.95 -11.08 3.64
CA VAL A 176 -16.40 -11.71 2.39
C VAL A 176 -17.48 -12.72 2.72
N ASP A 177 -18.39 -12.95 1.80
CA ASP A 177 -19.51 -13.88 2.00
C ASP A 177 -19.07 -15.35 1.83
N GLU A 178 -18.21 -15.59 0.84
CA GLU A 178 -17.75 -16.92 0.46
C GLU A 178 -16.26 -16.95 0.14
N THR A 179 -15.57 -18.04 0.50
CA THR A 179 -14.15 -18.23 0.22
C THR A 179 -13.82 -18.27 -1.27
N GLY A 180 -14.75 -18.80 -2.10
CA GLY A 180 -14.58 -18.91 -3.55
C GLY A 180 -14.48 -17.57 -4.29
N ASN A 181 -14.95 -16.50 -3.66
CA ASN A 181 -14.85 -15.15 -4.22
C ASN A 181 -13.50 -14.48 -3.95
N VAL A 182 -12.65 -15.04 -3.08
CA VAL A 182 -11.33 -14.48 -2.76
C VAL A 182 -10.31 -14.95 -3.79
N VAL A 183 -9.77 -14.01 -4.55
CA VAL A 183 -8.72 -14.26 -5.55
C VAL A 183 -7.36 -14.42 -4.88
N THR A 184 -7.08 -13.55 -3.93
CA THR A 184 -5.85 -13.58 -3.12
C THR A 184 -6.11 -12.99 -1.75
N VAL A 185 -5.40 -13.50 -0.75
CA VAL A 185 -5.25 -12.87 0.57
C VAL A 185 -3.78 -12.95 0.94
N PHE A 186 -3.24 -11.88 1.46
CA PHE A 186 -1.82 -11.80 1.82
C PHE A 186 -1.60 -10.87 3.01
N HIS A 187 -0.48 -11.07 3.69
CA HIS A 187 -0.06 -10.32 4.84
C HIS A 187 1.00 -9.30 4.46
N PHE A 188 0.76 -8.05 4.84
CA PHE A 188 1.80 -7.06 5.00
C PHE A 188 2.22 -7.05 6.46
N PRO A 189 3.40 -7.59 6.81
CA PRO A 189 3.90 -7.53 8.19
C PRO A 189 4.21 -6.08 8.58
N ALA A 190 4.42 -5.84 9.88
CA ALA A 190 4.84 -4.53 10.35
C ALA A 190 6.18 -4.12 9.70
N VAL A 191 6.19 -2.95 9.06
CA VAL A 191 7.31 -2.45 8.27
C VAL A 191 7.64 -0.99 8.57
N LEU A 192 8.91 -0.65 8.31
CA LEU A 192 9.35 0.72 8.09
C LEU A 192 9.38 0.95 6.58
N ASP A 193 8.63 1.91 6.08
CA ASP A 193 8.54 2.25 4.67
C ASP A 193 9.21 3.58 4.36
N LEU A 194 9.96 3.60 3.27
CA LEU A 194 10.48 4.81 2.65
C LEU A 194 9.73 5.08 1.35
N ILE A 195 8.90 6.09 1.38
CA ILE A 195 8.16 6.63 0.22
C ILE A 195 9.12 7.38 -0.69
N VAL A 196 9.13 7.10 -2.00
CA VAL A 196 9.96 7.81 -2.97
C VAL A 196 9.16 8.13 -4.24
N TRP A 197 8.85 9.40 -4.46
CA TRP A 197 8.28 9.86 -5.73
C TRP A 197 9.34 9.91 -6.83
N VAL A 198 9.11 9.17 -7.90
CA VAL A 198 9.87 9.22 -9.17
C VAL A 198 9.36 10.37 -10.03
N LYS A 199 8.04 10.56 -10.08
CA LYS A 199 7.43 11.74 -10.70
C LYS A 199 7.76 12.97 -9.86
N ALA A 200 8.10 14.08 -10.53
CA ALA A 200 8.39 15.34 -9.85
C ALA A 200 7.28 15.69 -8.85
N ASN A 201 7.68 16.05 -7.62
CA ASN A 201 6.76 16.41 -6.55
C ASN A 201 7.19 17.74 -5.90
N PRO A 202 6.38 18.80 -6.03
CA PRO A 202 6.68 20.11 -5.43
C PRO A 202 6.82 20.06 -3.90
N ASN A 203 6.16 19.09 -3.24
CA ASN A 203 6.26 18.88 -1.80
C ASN A 203 7.54 18.10 -1.40
N GLY A 204 8.35 17.67 -2.38
CA GLY A 204 9.55 16.86 -2.17
C GLY A 204 9.37 15.39 -2.47
N ALA A 205 10.47 14.71 -2.78
CA ALA A 205 10.44 13.30 -3.22
C ALA A 205 9.98 12.30 -2.14
N PHE A 206 10.00 12.69 -0.87
CA PHE A 206 9.59 11.83 0.26
C PHE A 206 8.26 12.28 0.91
N ALA A 207 7.51 13.16 0.24
CA ALA A 207 6.25 13.63 0.79
C ALA A 207 5.12 12.61 0.60
N ASP A 208 4.16 12.61 1.51
CA ASP A 208 3.00 11.69 1.46
C ASP A 208 2.11 11.93 0.22
N LYS A 209 2.04 13.17 -0.26
CA LYS A 209 1.19 13.56 -1.39
C LYS A 209 1.95 14.35 -2.46
N ASN A 210 1.57 14.12 -3.70
CA ASN A 210 2.08 14.87 -4.85
C ASN A 210 0.93 15.67 -5.49
N PRO A 211 0.90 17.00 -5.41
CA PRO A 211 -0.19 17.81 -5.96
C PRO A 211 -0.25 17.80 -7.50
N LEU A 212 0.77 17.27 -8.18
CA LEU A 212 0.77 17.07 -9.64
C LEU A 212 0.19 15.72 -10.07
N VAL A 213 -0.22 14.90 -9.11
CA VAL A 213 -0.91 13.62 -9.32
C VAL A 213 -2.26 13.71 -8.62
N GLN A 214 -3.32 13.49 -9.35
CA GLN A 214 -4.70 13.52 -8.84
C GLN A 214 -5.50 12.40 -9.50
N PRO A 215 -6.49 11.84 -8.81
CA PRO A 215 -7.44 10.86 -9.36
C PRO A 215 -8.17 11.36 -10.59
#